data_d9abf211d42b0390470b3c1d18951eed
#
_entry.id   d9abf211d42b0390470b3c1d18951eed
#
_cell.length_a   1.000
_cell.length_b   1.000
_cell.length_c   1.000
_cell.angle_alpha   90.00
_cell.angle_beta   90.00
_cell.angle_gamma   90.00
#
_symmetry.space_group_name_H-M   'P 1'
#
loop_
_entity.id
_entity.type
_entity.pdbx_description
1 polymer ?
#
loop_
_entity_poly.entity_id
_entity_poly.type
_entity_poly.pdbx_seq_one_letter_code
_entity_poly.pdbx_strand_id
1 'polypeptide(L)'
;MKKILFLITIAMLACSPQQASQQVANAATPPTTLMRFHCDSDTALINQLLLQGRESGISDANALVEFYARKLLGTPYVAHTLEGDEEMLTINIHELDCLTFIETLYALTRTTMDNRCSWRDFASHVENVRYRGGEMGDYSSRIHYMSEWIIDNHMRGNLVEVTPDLPHVDYMVKNIDYMTHHTASYRQLKNDTAMVEKIRRHELRNHRFPYLKRSWLNDRAVKEALRSGDFVSLVTKTEGLDVSHNGIIIVDDKGDPYLLDASMSGGKVMLESKPLFKFLERSKTNIGVRVYRIIQ
;
A
#
# COMPACT_ATOMS: atom_id res chain seq x y z
N MET A 1 17.88 9.80 74.65
CA MET A 1 17.15 9.13 73.52
C MET A 1 16.69 10.19 72.54
N LYS A 2 17.47 10.41 71.43
CA LYS A 2 17.18 11.40 70.44
C LYS A 2 16.44 10.68 69.24
N LYS A 3 15.20 11.09 68.97
CA LYS A 3 14.45 10.62 67.81
C LYS A 3 14.88 11.42 66.59
N ILE A 4 15.43 10.75 65.56
CA ILE A 4 15.76 11.32 64.28
C ILE A 4 14.54 11.13 63.38
N LEU A 5 13.98 12.27 62.91
CA LEU A 5 12.86 12.33 61.99
C LEU A 5 13.42 12.36 60.54
N PHE A 6 13.20 11.32 59.76
CA PHE A 6 13.55 11.30 58.34
C PHE A 6 12.42 11.95 57.53
N LEU A 7 12.70 13.12 56.98
CA LEU A 7 11.82 13.75 55.94
C LEU A 7 12.15 13.10 54.60
N ILE A 8 11.18 12.38 54.03
CA ILE A 8 11.22 11.91 52.63
C ILE A 8 10.64 13.02 51.79
N THR A 9 11.47 13.74 51.03
CA THR A 9 11.06 14.68 50.01
C THR A 9 10.76 13.90 48.71
N ILE A 10 9.48 13.77 48.39
CA ILE A 10 9.03 13.27 47.08
C ILE A 10 9.20 14.41 46.06
N ALA A 11 10.23 14.30 45.22
CA ALA A 11 10.37 15.19 44.08
C ALA A 11 9.36 14.76 42.97
N MET A 12 8.26 15.47 42.85
CA MET A 12 7.42 15.39 41.67
C MET A 12 8.18 15.99 40.48
N LEU A 13 8.66 15.15 39.56
CA LEU A 13 9.08 15.61 38.23
C LEU A 13 7.83 15.99 37.44
N ALA A 14 7.53 17.28 37.46
CA ALA A 14 6.56 17.85 36.53
C ALA A 14 7.19 17.84 35.12
N CYS A 15 6.71 16.95 34.27
CA CYS A 15 7.06 16.97 32.83
C CYS A 15 6.53 18.28 32.23
N SER A 16 7.43 19.22 31.90
CA SER A 16 7.04 20.51 31.33
C SER A 16 6.61 20.33 29.87
N PRO A 17 5.65 21.12 29.37
CA PRO A 17 5.18 21.07 27.96
C PRO A 17 6.29 21.34 26.94
N GLN A 18 7.43 21.89 27.35
CA GLN A 18 8.56 22.16 26.49
C GLN A 18 9.34 20.92 26.02
N GLN A 19 9.26 19.79 26.74
CA GLN A 19 9.91 18.54 26.29
C GLN A 19 9.11 17.82 25.21
N ALA A 20 7.80 18.02 25.14
CA ALA A 20 6.97 17.45 24.05
C ALA A 20 7.22 18.17 22.72
N SER A 21 7.54 19.47 22.73
CA SER A 21 7.84 20.24 21.53
C SER A 21 9.24 19.99 20.94
N GLN A 22 10.20 19.53 21.75
CA GLN A 22 11.55 19.21 21.24
C GLN A 22 11.66 17.85 20.58
N GLN A 23 10.78 16.88 20.90
CA GLN A 23 10.75 15.59 20.20
C GLN A 23 10.09 15.66 18.81
N VAL A 24 9.35 16.71 18.50
CA VAL A 24 8.77 16.93 17.17
C VAL A 24 9.78 17.54 16.19
N ALA A 25 10.92 18.06 16.68
CA ALA A 25 11.90 18.77 15.87
C ALA A 25 12.90 17.90 15.09
N ASN A 26 12.83 16.56 15.22
CA ASN A 26 13.60 15.65 14.37
C ASN A 26 12.74 15.11 13.21
N ALA A 27 12.00 15.99 12.55
CA ALA A 27 11.38 15.64 11.26
C ALA A 27 12.51 15.36 10.26
N ALA A 28 12.40 14.25 9.56
CA ALA A 28 13.28 13.91 8.45
C ALA A 28 13.44 15.14 7.55
N THR A 29 14.65 15.37 7.04
CA THR A 29 14.89 16.40 6.03
C THR A 29 13.86 16.15 4.91
N PRO A 30 13.05 17.16 4.53
CA PRO A 30 12.08 16.95 3.47
C PRO A 30 12.82 16.43 2.23
N PRO A 31 12.33 15.43 1.55
CA PRO A 31 12.94 14.97 0.32
C PRO A 31 13.08 16.16 -0.62
N THR A 32 14.18 16.24 -1.34
CA THR A 32 14.41 17.22 -2.43
C THR A 32 13.48 17.00 -3.61
N THR A 33 12.64 16.00 -3.53
CA THR A 33 11.66 15.54 -4.49
C THR A 33 10.56 16.58 -4.71
N LEU A 34 10.26 16.89 -5.96
CA LEU A 34 9.14 17.76 -6.32
C LEU A 34 7.82 17.09 -5.94
N MET A 35 7.04 17.73 -5.08
CA MET A 35 5.75 17.18 -4.60
C MET A 35 4.58 17.97 -5.18
N ARG A 36 3.50 17.24 -5.47
CA ARG A 36 2.20 17.77 -5.85
C ARG A 36 1.13 17.24 -4.89
N PHE A 37 0.38 18.14 -4.27
CA PHE A 37 -0.79 17.81 -3.47
C PHE A 37 -2.05 17.97 -4.31
N HIS A 38 -3.06 17.13 -4.06
CA HIS A 38 -4.37 17.28 -4.69
C HIS A 38 -5.06 18.54 -4.19
N CYS A 39 -5.01 18.79 -2.87
CA CYS A 39 -5.54 19.99 -2.26
C CYS A 39 -4.80 20.35 -0.96
N ASP A 40 -5.04 21.55 -0.45
CA ASP A 40 -4.37 22.09 0.75
C ASP A 40 -4.69 21.27 2.01
N SER A 41 -5.81 20.56 2.05
CA SER A 41 -6.21 19.74 3.20
C SER A 41 -5.56 18.37 3.26
N ASP A 42 -4.86 17.90 2.21
CA ASP A 42 -4.19 16.59 2.21
C ASP A 42 -3.27 16.42 3.43
N THR A 43 -2.41 17.41 3.68
CA THR A 43 -1.44 17.36 4.78
C THR A 43 -2.10 17.31 6.15
N ALA A 44 -3.20 18.03 6.32
CA ALA A 44 -3.96 18.06 7.57
C ALA A 44 -4.65 16.71 7.82
N LEU A 45 -5.28 16.15 6.78
CA LEU A 45 -5.97 14.85 6.89
C LEU A 45 -4.97 13.71 7.16
N ILE A 46 -3.81 13.72 6.48
CA ILE A 46 -2.75 12.73 6.73
C ILE A 46 -2.27 12.80 8.18
N ASN A 47 -1.95 14.00 8.70
CA ASN A 47 -1.52 14.17 10.08
C ASN A 47 -2.60 13.70 11.08
N GLN A 48 -3.88 13.97 10.79
CA GLN A 48 -5.00 13.51 11.61
C GLN A 48 -5.10 11.98 11.63
N LEU A 49 -4.99 11.31 10.48
CA LEU A 49 -5.02 9.85 10.39
C LEU A 49 -3.85 9.21 11.15
N LEU A 50 -2.64 9.75 10.99
CA LEU A 50 -1.45 9.28 11.69
C LEU A 50 -1.59 9.43 13.21
N LEU A 51 -2.16 10.56 13.68
CA LEU A 51 -2.44 10.74 15.10
C LEU A 51 -3.43 9.69 15.61
N GLN A 52 -4.52 9.43 14.89
CA GLN A 52 -5.51 8.41 15.22
C GLN A 52 -4.88 7.00 15.25
N GLY A 53 -3.99 6.68 14.31
CA GLY A 53 -3.25 5.41 14.30
C GLY A 53 -2.38 5.23 15.54
N ARG A 54 -1.65 6.25 15.95
CA ARG A 54 -0.87 6.23 17.20
C ARG A 54 -1.75 6.08 18.44
N GLU A 55 -2.83 6.84 18.52
CA GLU A 55 -3.76 6.81 19.66
C GLU A 55 -4.52 5.48 19.76
N SER A 56 -4.64 4.73 18.67
CA SER A 56 -5.28 3.41 18.67
C SER A 56 -4.52 2.37 19.50
N GLY A 57 -3.22 2.57 19.70
CA GLY A 57 -2.35 1.60 20.40
C GLY A 57 -2.11 0.31 19.62
N ILE A 58 -2.55 0.23 18.35
CA ILE A 58 -2.34 -0.95 17.51
C ILE A 58 -0.86 -1.05 17.12
N SER A 59 -0.24 -2.20 17.39
CA SER A 59 1.17 -2.47 17.06
C SER A 59 1.35 -3.48 15.92
N ASP A 60 0.33 -4.28 15.59
CA ASP A 60 0.36 -5.23 14.49
C ASP A 60 0.15 -4.52 13.15
N ALA A 61 1.03 -4.76 12.18
CA ALA A 61 0.99 -4.09 10.87
C ALA A 61 -0.32 -4.38 10.12
N ASN A 62 -0.77 -5.63 10.09
CA ASN A 62 -2.00 -6.01 9.42
C ASN A 62 -3.23 -5.34 10.03
N ALA A 63 -3.28 -5.27 11.37
CA ALA A 63 -4.36 -4.58 12.09
C ALA A 63 -4.34 -3.06 11.81
N LEU A 64 -3.16 -2.44 11.66
CA LEU A 64 -3.04 -1.04 11.25
C LEU A 64 -3.50 -0.82 9.80
N VAL A 65 -3.15 -1.73 8.87
CA VAL A 65 -3.64 -1.69 7.49
C VAL A 65 -5.17 -1.72 7.47
N GLU A 66 -5.79 -2.66 8.19
CA GLU A 66 -7.26 -2.73 8.30
C GLU A 66 -7.84 -1.46 8.94
N PHE A 67 -7.24 -0.96 10.01
CA PHE A 67 -7.67 0.28 10.69
C PHE A 67 -7.71 1.45 9.71
N TYR A 68 -6.64 1.67 8.95
CA TYR A 68 -6.57 2.76 7.98
C TYR A 68 -7.52 2.56 6.79
N ALA A 69 -7.63 1.33 6.29
CA ALA A 69 -8.57 1.03 5.22
C ALA A 69 -10.01 1.36 5.60
N ARG A 70 -10.40 1.05 6.84
CA ARG A 70 -11.72 1.41 7.37
C ARG A 70 -11.93 2.92 7.53
N LYS A 71 -10.86 3.68 7.82
CA LYS A 71 -10.90 5.16 7.85
C LYS A 71 -11.07 5.77 6.47
N LEU A 72 -10.60 5.10 5.43
CA LEU A 72 -10.70 5.55 4.04
C LEU A 72 -11.99 5.10 3.33
N LEU A 73 -12.89 4.35 3.99
CA LEU A 73 -14.17 3.93 3.40
C LEU A 73 -14.96 5.15 2.92
N GLY A 74 -15.46 5.08 1.68
CA GLY A 74 -16.22 6.15 1.03
C GLY A 74 -15.37 7.14 0.24
N THR A 75 -14.03 7.11 0.35
CA THR A 75 -13.14 7.93 -0.49
C THR A 75 -13.43 7.66 -1.97
N PRO A 76 -13.67 8.69 -2.81
CA PRO A 76 -13.96 8.54 -4.23
C PRO A 76 -12.89 7.74 -4.99
N TYR A 77 -13.32 6.88 -5.92
CA TYR A 77 -12.42 6.27 -6.89
C TYR A 77 -12.16 7.23 -8.05
N VAL A 78 -10.90 7.57 -8.28
CA VAL A 78 -10.48 8.37 -9.44
C VAL A 78 -9.21 7.78 -10.02
N ALA A 79 -9.27 7.37 -11.29
CA ALA A 79 -8.10 6.85 -12.00
C ALA A 79 -7.19 7.99 -12.48
N HIS A 80 -5.91 7.66 -12.71
CA HIS A 80 -4.92 8.56 -13.32
C HIS A 80 -4.59 9.82 -12.50
N THR A 81 -4.79 9.82 -11.20
CA THR A 81 -4.47 10.95 -10.31
C THR A 81 -2.97 11.27 -10.26
N LEU A 82 -2.12 10.31 -10.62
CA LEU A 82 -0.66 10.48 -10.66
C LEU A 82 -0.16 11.13 -11.95
N GLU A 83 -0.99 11.21 -12.99
CA GLU A 83 -0.56 11.65 -14.31
C GLU A 83 -0.35 13.17 -14.36
N GLY A 84 0.72 13.60 -15.05
CA GLY A 84 1.11 14.99 -15.23
C GLY A 84 2.02 15.17 -16.43
N ASP A 85 2.46 16.42 -16.70
CA ASP A 85 3.46 16.71 -17.73
C ASP A 85 4.85 16.25 -17.32
N GLU A 86 5.16 16.42 -16.03
CA GLU A 86 6.38 15.97 -15.40
C GLU A 86 6.05 14.97 -14.28
N GLU A 87 6.97 14.04 -14.01
CA GLU A 87 6.85 13.14 -12.88
C GLU A 87 7.02 13.93 -11.58
N MET A 88 6.06 13.80 -10.70
CA MET A 88 6.08 14.45 -9.39
C MET A 88 5.57 13.46 -8.34
N LEU A 89 6.09 13.51 -7.12
CA LEU A 89 5.54 12.77 -6.00
C LEU A 89 4.15 13.33 -5.68
N THR A 90 3.14 12.75 -6.32
CA THR A 90 1.74 13.16 -6.11
C THR A 90 1.19 12.53 -4.86
N ILE A 91 0.70 13.36 -3.95
CA ILE A 91 -0.02 13.01 -2.74
C ILE A 91 -1.49 13.39 -2.94
N ASN A 92 -2.35 12.41 -2.88
CA ASN A 92 -3.80 12.56 -2.93
C ASN A 92 -4.43 11.53 -2.00
N ILE A 93 -5.11 11.98 -0.95
CA ILE A 93 -5.80 11.12 0.01
C ILE A 93 -7.32 11.25 -0.11
N HIS A 94 -7.80 12.17 -0.94
CA HIS A 94 -9.22 12.44 -1.17
C HIS A 94 -9.79 11.67 -2.36
N GLU A 95 -8.92 11.19 -3.26
CA GLU A 95 -9.30 10.41 -4.44
C GLU A 95 -8.25 9.31 -4.66
N LEU A 96 -8.69 8.07 -4.75
CA LEU A 96 -7.80 6.91 -4.82
C LEU A 96 -8.21 5.97 -5.95
N ASP A 97 -7.23 5.40 -6.64
CA ASP A 97 -7.41 4.18 -7.41
C ASP A 97 -6.90 2.96 -6.63
N CYS A 98 -6.98 1.77 -7.20
CA CYS A 98 -6.61 0.55 -6.49
C CYS A 98 -5.12 0.48 -6.12
N LEU A 99 -4.21 1.12 -6.88
CA LEU A 99 -2.78 1.14 -6.57
C LEU A 99 -2.47 2.21 -5.53
N THR A 100 -2.92 3.44 -5.75
CA THR A 100 -2.70 4.53 -4.80
C THR A 100 -3.35 4.24 -3.44
N PHE A 101 -4.45 3.48 -3.40
CA PHE A 101 -5.05 2.99 -2.16
C PHE A 101 -4.09 2.11 -1.35
N ILE A 102 -3.50 1.07 -1.96
CA ILE A 102 -2.58 0.18 -1.22
C ILE A 102 -1.27 0.89 -0.85
N GLU A 103 -0.75 1.81 -1.69
CA GLU A 103 0.41 2.64 -1.37
C GLU A 103 0.13 3.58 -0.19
N THR A 104 -1.07 4.19 -0.15
CA THR A 104 -1.53 5.02 0.98
C THR A 104 -1.61 4.22 2.27
N LEU A 105 -2.20 3.01 2.22
CA LEU A 105 -2.27 2.12 3.39
C LEU A 105 -0.89 1.72 3.89
N TYR A 106 0.02 1.36 2.96
CA TYR A 106 1.40 1.06 3.31
C TYR A 106 2.05 2.24 4.03
N ALA A 107 1.98 3.44 3.44
CA ALA A 107 2.66 4.63 3.96
C ALA A 107 2.10 5.06 5.33
N LEU A 108 0.77 5.05 5.53
CA LEU A 108 0.16 5.34 6.83
C LEU A 108 0.60 4.32 7.89
N THR A 109 0.55 3.03 7.55
CA THR A 109 0.94 1.95 8.45
C THR A 109 2.41 2.06 8.83
N ARG A 110 3.30 2.20 7.85
CA ARG A 110 4.74 2.27 8.10
C ARG A 110 5.12 3.50 8.92
N THR A 111 4.55 4.68 8.60
CA THR A 111 4.77 5.91 9.37
C THR A 111 4.39 5.74 10.84
N THR A 112 3.26 5.06 11.10
CA THR A 112 2.80 4.79 12.47
C THR A 112 3.71 3.79 13.20
N MET A 113 4.10 2.71 12.53
CA MET A 113 5.03 1.70 13.08
C MET A 113 6.40 2.31 13.42
N ASP A 114 6.88 3.24 12.62
CA ASP A 114 8.12 3.99 12.86
C ASP A 114 7.96 5.05 13.97
N ASN A 115 6.79 5.08 14.64
CA ASN A 115 6.44 6.06 15.67
C ASN A 115 6.57 7.53 15.17
N ARG A 116 6.24 7.76 13.90
CA ARG A 116 6.19 9.07 13.25
C ARG A 116 4.74 9.53 13.10
N CYS A 117 4.53 10.84 12.89
CA CYS A 117 3.17 11.40 12.77
C CYS A 117 3.11 12.63 11.85
N SER A 118 4.06 12.76 10.94
CA SER A 118 4.13 13.88 10.01
C SER A 118 3.74 13.42 8.60
N TRP A 119 2.99 14.27 7.87
CA TRP A 119 2.74 14.07 6.46
C TRP A 119 4.04 13.96 5.62
N ARG A 120 5.16 14.53 6.10
CA ARG A 120 6.46 14.39 5.44
C ARG A 120 7.02 12.98 5.53
N ASP A 121 6.91 12.35 6.70
CA ASP A 121 7.29 10.95 6.89
C ASP A 121 6.40 10.04 6.02
N PHE A 122 5.09 10.31 5.98
CA PHE A 122 4.17 9.63 5.09
C PHE A 122 4.57 9.77 3.62
N ALA A 123 4.85 10.99 3.14
CA ALA A 123 5.26 11.24 1.76
C ALA A 123 6.56 10.50 1.41
N SER A 124 7.53 10.44 2.34
CA SER A 124 8.76 9.66 2.17
C SER A 124 8.47 8.16 2.01
N HIS A 125 7.50 7.61 2.75
CA HIS A 125 7.09 6.22 2.59
C HIS A 125 6.31 5.97 1.29
N VAL A 126 5.52 6.94 0.81
CA VAL A 126 4.88 6.86 -0.51
C VAL A 126 5.95 6.86 -1.61
N GLU A 127 6.94 7.75 -1.55
CA GLU A 127 8.06 7.76 -2.49
C GLU A 127 8.78 6.41 -2.48
N ASN A 128 9.14 5.95 -1.28
CA ASN A 128 9.83 4.69 -1.09
C ASN A 128 9.09 3.50 -1.70
N VAL A 129 7.78 3.37 -1.57
CA VAL A 129 7.04 2.20 -2.05
C VAL A 129 6.67 2.29 -3.54
N ARG A 130 6.50 3.51 -4.08
CA ARG A 130 6.02 3.77 -5.45
C ARG A 130 7.11 3.70 -6.50
N TYR A 131 8.31 4.12 -6.14
CA TYR A 131 9.40 4.30 -7.09
C TYR A 131 10.45 3.20 -6.95
N ARG A 132 11.04 2.84 -8.07
CA ARG A 132 12.08 1.81 -8.17
C ARG A 132 13.31 2.20 -7.34
N GLY A 133 13.77 1.29 -6.50
CA GLY A 133 14.85 1.58 -5.55
C GLY A 133 14.46 2.57 -4.44
N GLY A 134 13.20 3.03 -4.41
CA GLY A 134 12.69 3.97 -3.40
C GLY A 134 12.94 5.45 -3.68
N GLU A 135 13.38 5.80 -4.88
CA GLU A 135 13.72 7.18 -5.25
C GLU A 135 13.01 7.62 -6.53
N MET A 136 12.39 8.78 -6.49
CA MET A 136 11.71 9.36 -7.64
C MET A 136 12.74 9.92 -8.64
N GLY A 137 12.56 9.58 -9.91
CA GLY A 137 13.23 10.15 -11.06
C GLY A 137 12.21 10.63 -12.11
N ASP A 138 12.39 10.20 -13.35
CA ASP A 138 11.40 10.43 -14.39
C ASP A 138 10.27 9.36 -14.36
N TYR A 139 9.32 9.46 -15.29
CA TYR A 139 8.19 8.54 -15.42
C TYR A 139 8.59 7.06 -15.36
N SER A 140 9.76 6.69 -15.91
CA SER A 140 10.23 5.31 -15.89
C SER A 140 10.73 4.84 -14.54
N SER A 141 10.95 5.75 -13.56
CA SER A 141 11.31 5.37 -12.19
C SER A 141 10.12 4.88 -11.38
N ARG A 142 8.90 5.30 -11.73
CA ARG A 142 7.67 4.78 -11.13
C ARG A 142 7.49 3.31 -11.50
N ILE A 143 7.13 2.48 -10.54
CA ILE A 143 6.87 1.07 -10.77
C ILE A 143 5.46 0.90 -11.33
N HIS A 144 5.36 0.33 -12.54
CA HIS A 144 4.10 0.26 -13.29
C HIS A 144 3.42 -1.12 -13.24
N TYR A 145 4.15 -2.17 -12.87
CA TYR A 145 3.63 -3.54 -12.81
C TYR A 145 3.73 -4.09 -11.38
N MET A 146 2.67 -4.76 -10.94
CA MET A 146 2.62 -5.29 -9.57
C MET A 146 3.69 -6.34 -9.30
N SER A 147 4.06 -7.16 -10.27
CA SER A 147 5.14 -8.13 -10.07
C SER A 147 6.46 -7.43 -9.76
N GLU A 148 6.79 -6.36 -10.47
CA GLU A 148 7.96 -5.55 -10.17
C GLU A 148 7.83 -4.83 -8.84
N TRP A 149 6.64 -4.27 -8.55
CA TRP A 149 6.36 -3.58 -7.29
C TRP A 149 6.55 -4.51 -6.08
N ILE A 150 6.06 -5.74 -6.15
CA ILE A 150 6.24 -6.74 -5.09
C ILE A 150 7.72 -7.12 -4.95
N ILE A 151 8.43 -7.37 -6.06
CA ILE A 151 9.84 -7.76 -6.04
C ILE A 151 10.70 -6.65 -5.45
N ASP A 152 10.59 -5.42 -5.97
CA ASP A 152 11.39 -4.28 -5.52
C ASP A 152 11.17 -3.99 -4.04
N ASN A 153 9.91 -3.95 -3.62
CA ASN A 153 9.55 -3.69 -2.22
C ASN A 153 9.94 -4.85 -1.28
N HIS A 154 9.86 -6.10 -1.75
CA HIS A 154 10.35 -7.25 -0.98
C HIS A 154 11.87 -7.18 -0.78
N MET A 155 12.63 -6.90 -1.84
CA MET A 155 14.10 -6.79 -1.78
C MET A 155 14.57 -5.67 -0.85
N ARG A 156 13.79 -4.58 -0.73
CA ARG A 156 14.08 -3.46 0.17
C ARG A 156 13.55 -3.65 1.60
N GLY A 157 12.91 -4.79 1.89
CA GLY A 157 12.40 -5.09 3.23
C GLY A 157 11.12 -4.34 3.60
N ASN A 158 10.37 -3.82 2.64
CA ASN A 158 9.11 -3.12 2.86
C ASN A 158 7.95 -4.09 3.11
N LEU A 159 7.95 -5.20 2.40
CA LEU A 159 6.91 -6.24 2.48
C LEU A 159 7.48 -7.63 2.22
N VAL A 160 6.68 -8.64 2.53
CA VAL A 160 6.96 -10.05 2.19
C VAL A 160 5.78 -10.60 1.39
N GLU A 161 6.08 -11.26 0.26
CA GLU A 161 5.07 -12.02 -0.47
C GLU A 161 4.84 -13.35 0.25
N VAL A 162 3.62 -13.58 0.70
CA VAL A 162 3.22 -14.81 1.41
C VAL A 162 2.50 -15.82 0.52
N THR A 163 2.27 -15.46 -0.74
CA THR A 163 1.64 -16.36 -1.72
C THR A 163 2.34 -17.72 -1.81
N PRO A 164 3.69 -17.82 -1.82
CA PRO A 164 4.40 -19.12 -1.91
C PRO A 164 4.11 -20.06 -0.75
N ASP A 165 3.75 -19.51 0.42
CA ASP A 165 3.53 -20.26 1.66
C ASP A 165 2.04 -20.67 1.84
N LEU A 166 1.15 -20.21 0.95
CA LEU A 166 -0.27 -20.55 1.00
C LEU A 166 -0.50 -22.00 0.54
N PRO A 167 -1.49 -22.71 1.12
CA PRO A 167 -1.94 -23.99 0.60
C PRO A 167 -2.36 -23.88 -0.87
N HIS A 168 -2.10 -24.92 -1.66
CA HIS A 168 -2.50 -25.02 -3.08
C HIS A 168 -1.91 -23.94 -3.99
N VAL A 169 -0.76 -23.36 -3.64
CA VAL A 169 -0.05 -22.40 -4.50
C VAL A 169 0.24 -23.02 -5.87
N ASP A 170 0.07 -22.23 -6.92
CA ASP A 170 0.47 -22.56 -8.28
C ASP A 170 1.41 -21.45 -8.81
N TYR A 171 2.00 -21.68 -9.98
CA TYR A 171 2.93 -20.74 -10.62
C TYR A 171 2.51 -20.46 -12.04
N MET A 172 2.59 -19.19 -12.40
CA MET A 172 2.38 -18.73 -13.78
C MET A 172 3.70 -18.25 -14.38
N VAL A 173 3.91 -18.54 -15.65
CA VAL A 173 4.98 -17.94 -16.46
C VAL A 173 4.35 -17.05 -17.51
N LYS A 174 4.75 -15.79 -17.56
CA LYS A 174 4.14 -14.79 -18.43
C LYS A 174 5.11 -13.67 -18.79
N ASN A 175 4.96 -13.08 -19.96
CA ASN A 175 5.53 -11.77 -20.26
C ASN A 175 4.64 -10.68 -19.62
N ILE A 176 5.28 -9.68 -19.05
CA ILE A 176 4.64 -8.53 -18.46
C ILE A 176 5.18 -7.31 -19.20
N ASP A 177 4.49 -6.93 -20.27
CA ASP A 177 4.96 -6.00 -21.31
C ASP A 177 3.79 -5.22 -21.96
N TYR A 178 2.68 -5.06 -21.23
CA TYR A 178 1.47 -4.44 -21.75
C TYR A 178 1.71 -2.99 -22.23
N MET A 179 2.47 -2.19 -21.49
CA MET A 179 2.64 -0.76 -21.74
C MET A 179 3.33 -0.50 -23.08
N THR A 180 4.41 -1.24 -23.39
CA THR A 180 5.15 -1.04 -24.65
C THR A 180 4.41 -1.59 -25.88
N HIS A 181 3.43 -2.49 -25.68
CA HIS A 181 2.52 -2.93 -26.74
C HIS A 181 1.29 -2.04 -26.90
N HIS A 182 1.02 -1.14 -25.96
CA HIS A 182 -0.16 -0.25 -25.96
C HIS A 182 0.21 1.21 -25.73
N THR A 183 1.32 1.67 -26.32
CA THR A 183 1.90 3.01 -26.10
C THR A 183 0.89 4.15 -26.29
N ALA A 184 -0.06 4.01 -27.21
CA ALA A 184 -1.10 4.99 -27.47
C ALA A 184 -2.04 5.25 -26.25
N SER A 185 -2.10 4.30 -25.30
CA SER A 185 -2.93 4.41 -24.11
C SER A 185 -2.23 5.18 -22.97
N TYR A 186 -0.94 5.49 -23.13
CA TYR A 186 -0.13 6.14 -22.09
C TYR A 186 0.40 7.48 -22.61
N ARG A 187 0.02 8.56 -21.94
CA ARG A 187 0.39 9.93 -22.35
C ARG A 187 1.91 10.07 -22.50
N GLN A 188 2.69 9.53 -21.59
CA GLN A 188 4.16 9.62 -21.54
C GLN A 188 4.86 8.73 -22.59
N LEU A 189 4.15 7.77 -23.17
CA LEU A 189 4.71 6.84 -24.17
C LEU A 189 4.28 7.16 -25.59
N LYS A 190 3.13 7.80 -25.77
CA LYS A 190 2.45 7.95 -27.05
C LYS A 190 3.33 8.55 -28.16
N ASN A 191 4.21 9.49 -27.83
CA ASN A 191 5.07 10.18 -28.79
C ASN A 191 6.54 10.23 -28.34
N ASP A 192 6.94 9.42 -27.37
CA ASP A 192 8.29 9.38 -26.81
C ASP A 192 8.87 7.97 -26.89
N THR A 193 9.60 7.70 -27.98
CA THR A 193 10.26 6.41 -28.19
C THR A 193 11.39 6.15 -27.18
N ALA A 194 12.02 7.21 -26.65
CA ALA A 194 13.06 7.07 -25.66
C ALA A 194 12.44 6.63 -24.31
N MET A 195 11.30 7.18 -23.94
CA MET A 195 10.57 6.76 -22.74
C MET A 195 10.04 5.31 -22.90
N VAL A 196 9.53 4.95 -24.07
CA VAL A 196 9.12 3.56 -24.38
C VAL A 196 10.29 2.60 -24.15
N GLU A 197 11.49 2.96 -24.60
CA GLU A 197 12.68 2.11 -24.40
C GLU A 197 13.10 2.02 -22.94
N LYS A 198 12.95 3.10 -22.16
CA LYS A 198 13.17 3.05 -20.70
C LYS A 198 12.18 2.10 -20.03
N ILE A 199 10.89 2.18 -20.32
CA ILE A 199 9.87 1.27 -19.75
C ILE A 199 10.17 -0.17 -20.14
N ARG A 200 10.52 -0.44 -21.42
CA ARG A 200 10.84 -1.79 -21.91
C ARG A 200 11.94 -2.49 -21.11
N ARG A 201 12.91 -1.76 -20.57
CA ARG A 201 13.98 -2.33 -19.73
C ARG A 201 13.48 -2.86 -18.40
N HIS A 202 12.29 -2.41 -17.95
CA HIS A 202 11.64 -2.81 -16.70
C HIS A 202 10.54 -3.84 -16.90
N GLU A 203 10.17 -4.11 -18.15
CA GLU A 203 9.21 -5.17 -18.48
C GLU A 203 9.84 -6.55 -18.24
N LEU A 204 9.03 -7.48 -17.73
CA LEU A 204 9.50 -8.79 -17.31
C LEU A 204 9.17 -9.85 -18.36
N ARG A 205 10.20 -10.49 -18.91
CA ARG A 205 10.05 -11.59 -19.89
C ARG A 205 10.14 -12.94 -19.22
N ASN A 206 9.27 -13.88 -19.62
CA ASN A 206 9.19 -15.22 -19.05
C ASN A 206 9.18 -15.21 -17.52
N HIS A 207 8.53 -14.20 -16.95
CA HIS A 207 8.48 -14.01 -15.51
C HIS A 207 7.62 -15.09 -14.85
N ARG A 208 8.23 -15.83 -13.92
CA ARG A 208 7.57 -16.85 -13.12
C ARG A 208 7.19 -16.26 -11.76
N PHE A 209 5.90 -16.28 -11.43
CA PHE A 209 5.41 -15.80 -10.14
C PHE A 209 4.38 -16.75 -9.52
N PRO A 210 4.28 -16.79 -8.17
CA PRO A 210 3.29 -17.60 -7.48
C PRO A 210 1.91 -16.96 -7.55
N TYR A 211 0.88 -17.77 -7.54
CA TYR A 211 -0.49 -17.32 -7.33
C TYR A 211 -1.35 -18.42 -6.74
N LEU A 212 -2.39 -18.03 -6.02
CA LEU A 212 -3.42 -18.94 -5.56
C LEU A 212 -4.59 -18.91 -6.54
N LYS A 213 -4.94 -20.05 -7.13
CA LYS A 213 -6.09 -20.13 -8.04
C LYS A 213 -7.38 -19.78 -7.33
N ARG A 214 -8.29 -19.07 -8.01
CA ARG A 214 -9.60 -18.70 -7.44
C ARG A 214 -10.44 -19.90 -6.99
N SER A 215 -10.23 -21.10 -7.57
CA SER A 215 -10.92 -22.33 -7.16
C SER A 215 -10.59 -22.76 -5.73
N TRP A 216 -9.45 -22.34 -5.19
CA TRP A 216 -8.99 -22.68 -3.84
C TRP A 216 -9.34 -21.62 -2.78
N LEU A 217 -9.87 -20.46 -3.18
CA LEU A 217 -10.20 -19.38 -2.22
C LEU A 217 -11.31 -19.75 -1.22
N ASN A 218 -12.08 -20.81 -1.48
CA ASN A 218 -13.07 -21.33 -0.54
C ASN A 218 -12.57 -22.53 0.27
N ASP A 219 -11.34 -22.97 0.05
CA ASP A 219 -10.71 -24.03 0.83
C ASP A 219 -10.47 -23.58 2.27
N ARG A 220 -10.68 -24.50 3.24
CA ARG A 220 -10.57 -24.19 4.66
C ARG A 220 -9.15 -23.78 5.06
N ALA A 221 -8.15 -24.53 4.61
CA ALA A 221 -6.75 -24.25 4.97
C ALA A 221 -6.27 -22.92 4.36
N VAL A 222 -6.76 -22.56 3.16
CA VAL A 222 -6.51 -21.26 2.55
C VAL A 222 -7.13 -20.14 3.39
N LYS A 223 -8.40 -20.26 3.78
CA LYS A 223 -9.06 -19.23 4.61
C LYS A 223 -8.34 -19.02 5.95
N GLU A 224 -7.91 -20.11 6.59
CA GLU A 224 -7.18 -20.05 7.87
C GLU A 224 -5.77 -19.42 7.73
N ALA A 225 -5.17 -19.42 6.53
CA ALA A 225 -3.87 -18.81 6.24
C ALA A 225 -3.95 -17.32 5.91
N LEU A 226 -5.11 -16.83 5.45
CA LEU A 226 -5.35 -15.43 5.12
C LEU A 226 -5.68 -14.61 6.37
N ARG A 227 -5.28 -13.34 6.40
CA ARG A 227 -5.50 -12.43 7.53
C ARG A 227 -6.14 -11.13 7.06
N SER A 228 -6.98 -10.53 7.90
CA SER A 228 -7.36 -9.13 7.70
C SER A 228 -6.11 -8.26 7.61
N GLY A 229 -6.12 -7.29 6.69
CA GLY A 229 -4.98 -6.43 6.42
C GLY A 229 -3.93 -7.01 5.46
N ASP A 230 -4.05 -8.27 5.00
CA ASP A 230 -3.22 -8.78 3.92
C ASP A 230 -3.51 -7.98 2.64
N PHE A 231 -2.48 -7.48 1.98
CA PHE A 231 -2.61 -6.93 0.63
C PHE A 231 -2.88 -8.05 -0.36
N VAL A 232 -3.76 -7.80 -1.31
CA VAL A 232 -4.14 -8.76 -2.33
C VAL A 232 -4.18 -8.14 -3.71
N SER A 233 -3.58 -8.84 -4.68
CA SER A 233 -3.61 -8.50 -6.11
C SER A 233 -4.35 -9.56 -6.90
N LEU A 234 -5.28 -9.15 -7.75
CA LEU A 234 -6.09 -10.04 -8.59
C LEU A 234 -5.33 -10.41 -9.87
N VAL A 235 -4.82 -11.63 -9.93
CA VAL A 235 -4.06 -12.15 -11.07
C VAL A 235 -4.95 -12.29 -12.29
N THR A 236 -4.49 -11.76 -13.44
CA THR A 236 -5.25 -11.77 -14.68
C THR A 236 -4.60 -12.63 -15.77
N LYS A 237 -5.44 -13.19 -16.65
CA LYS A 237 -4.97 -13.85 -17.87
C LYS A 237 -4.78 -12.88 -19.05
N THR A 238 -5.10 -11.60 -18.89
CA THR A 238 -4.91 -10.57 -19.94
C THR A 238 -3.43 -10.54 -20.35
N GLU A 239 -3.17 -10.66 -21.64
CA GLU A 239 -1.81 -10.68 -22.19
C GLU A 239 -1.04 -9.42 -21.80
N GLY A 240 0.24 -9.57 -21.46
CA GLY A 240 1.11 -8.46 -21.03
C GLY A 240 0.87 -7.92 -19.62
N LEU A 241 -0.21 -8.34 -18.91
CA LEU A 241 -0.51 -7.90 -17.55
C LEU A 241 -0.39 -9.05 -16.54
N ASP A 242 0.17 -8.77 -15.39
CA ASP A 242 0.23 -9.69 -14.23
C ASP A 242 -1.05 -9.66 -13.40
N VAL A 243 -1.49 -8.46 -13.01
CA VAL A 243 -2.70 -8.25 -12.22
C VAL A 243 -3.59 -7.18 -12.86
N SER A 244 -4.86 -7.18 -12.49
CA SER A 244 -5.85 -6.22 -12.98
C SER A 244 -6.39 -5.31 -11.88
N HIS A 245 -6.15 -5.64 -10.62
CA HIS A 245 -6.73 -4.92 -9.50
C HIS A 245 -6.01 -5.23 -8.18
N ASN A 246 -6.07 -4.31 -7.22
CA ASN A 246 -5.46 -4.42 -5.90
C ASN A 246 -6.44 -4.02 -4.80
N GLY A 247 -6.22 -4.55 -3.60
CA GLY A 247 -6.95 -4.20 -2.39
C GLY A 247 -6.35 -4.89 -1.19
N ILE A 248 -7.14 -5.03 -0.14
CA ILE A 248 -6.78 -5.79 1.06
C ILE A 248 -7.85 -6.84 1.39
N ILE A 249 -7.44 -7.84 2.14
CA ILE A 249 -8.34 -8.86 2.67
C ILE A 249 -8.93 -8.38 4.00
N ILE A 250 -10.23 -8.59 4.17
CA ILE A 250 -10.94 -8.50 5.45
C ILE A 250 -11.57 -9.86 5.71
N VAL A 251 -11.23 -10.50 6.82
CA VAL A 251 -11.81 -11.78 7.24
C VAL A 251 -12.97 -11.50 8.19
N ASP A 252 -14.14 -12.06 7.87
CA ASP A 252 -15.33 -11.91 8.71
C ASP A 252 -15.34 -12.89 9.92
N ASP A 253 -16.34 -12.79 10.78
CA ASP A 253 -16.50 -13.63 11.98
C ASP A 253 -16.67 -15.13 11.67
N LYS A 254 -16.96 -15.48 10.40
CA LYS A 254 -17.09 -16.86 9.93
C LYS A 254 -15.80 -17.39 9.30
N GLY A 255 -14.77 -16.56 9.23
CA GLY A 255 -13.51 -16.87 8.57
C GLY A 255 -13.53 -16.71 7.04
N ASP A 256 -14.55 -16.06 6.48
CA ASP A 256 -14.62 -15.82 5.05
C ASP A 256 -13.83 -14.53 4.69
N PRO A 257 -12.90 -14.59 3.71
CA PRO A 257 -12.18 -13.42 3.23
C PRO A 257 -13.04 -12.59 2.27
N TYR A 258 -13.07 -11.28 2.49
CA TYR A 258 -13.68 -10.26 1.63
C TYR A 258 -12.61 -9.35 1.06
N LEU A 259 -12.91 -8.67 -0.04
CA LEU A 259 -12.06 -7.63 -0.63
C LEU A 259 -12.51 -6.26 -0.13
N LEU A 260 -11.59 -5.46 0.39
CA LEU A 260 -11.74 -4.03 0.61
C LEU A 260 -10.79 -3.31 -0.35
N ASP A 261 -11.34 -2.49 -1.23
CA ASP A 261 -10.60 -1.89 -2.32
C ASP A 261 -11.12 -0.50 -2.71
N ALA A 262 -10.32 0.26 -3.44
CA ALA A 262 -10.83 1.39 -4.21
C ALA A 262 -11.51 0.81 -5.48
N SER A 263 -12.82 0.66 -5.41
CA SER A 263 -13.62 -0.04 -6.40
C SER A 263 -14.00 0.89 -7.56
N MET A 264 -13.51 0.59 -8.77
CA MET A 264 -13.90 1.34 -9.97
C MET A 264 -15.41 1.21 -10.24
N SER A 265 -15.98 0.02 -10.06
CA SER A 265 -17.42 -0.22 -10.27
C SER A 265 -18.29 0.40 -9.18
N GLY A 266 -17.79 0.47 -7.95
CA GLY A 266 -18.46 1.10 -6.81
C GLY A 266 -18.23 2.61 -6.72
N GLY A 267 -17.28 3.15 -7.49
CA GLY A 267 -16.93 4.57 -7.51
C GLY A 267 -16.28 5.10 -6.23
N LYS A 268 -15.83 4.22 -5.33
CA LYS A 268 -15.25 4.61 -4.04
C LYS A 268 -14.50 3.46 -3.38
N VAL A 269 -13.77 3.78 -2.31
CA VAL A 269 -13.24 2.79 -1.38
C VAL A 269 -14.39 2.11 -0.64
N MET A 270 -14.47 0.78 -0.73
CA MET A 270 -15.56 0.00 -0.15
C MET A 270 -15.14 -1.43 0.22
N LEU A 271 -15.89 -2.02 1.14
CA LEU A 271 -15.86 -3.46 1.37
C LEU A 271 -16.83 -4.12 0.39
N GLU A 272 -16.35 -5.05 -0.41
CA GLU A 272 -17.18 -5.79 -1.35
C GLU A 272 -18.24 -6.63 -0.60
N SER A 273 -19.44 -6.72 -1.16
CA SER A 273 -20.58 -7.36 -0.50
C SER A 273 -20.55 -8.89 -0.52
N LYS A 274 -19.60 -9.47 -1.25
CA LYS A 274 -19.46 -10.93 -1.41
C LYS A 274 -18.08 -11.38 -0.94
N PRO A 275 -17.97 -12.57 -0.33
CA PRO A 275 -16.67 -13.18 -0.08
C PRO A 275 -15.82 -13.25 -1.35
N LEU A 276 -14.50 -13.16 -1.22
CA LEU A 276 -13.55 -13.05 -2.34
C LEU A 276 -13.72 -14.18 -3.36
N PHE A 277 -13.99 -15.41 -2.91
CA PHE A 277 -14.23 -16.53 -3.81
C PHE A 277 -15.49 -16.34 -4.67
N LYS A 278 -16.56 -15.75 -4.12
CA LYS A 278 -17.79 -15.41 -4.85
C LYS A 278 -17.60 -14.20 -5.75
N PHE A 279 -16.82 -13.23 -5.30
CA PHE A 279 -16.47 -12.06 -6.11
C PHE A 279 -15.73 -12.45 -7.39
N LEU A 280 -14.77 -13.38 -7.29
CA LEU A 280 -13.99 -13.87 -8.43
C LEU A 280 -14.65 -14.96 -9.26
N GLU A 281 -15.70 -15.63 -8.75
CA GLU A 281 -16.33 -16.81 -9.38
C GLU A 281 -16.72 -16.55 -10.86
N ARG A 282 -17.27 -15.37 -11.14
CA ARG A 282 -17.76 -15.00 -12.46
C ARG A 282 -16.78 -14.14 -13.29
N SER A 283 -15.60 -13.88 -12.77
CA SER A 283 -14.62 -13.10 -13.53
C SER A 283 -14.16 -13.84 -14.77
N LYS A 284 -14.21 -13.17 -15.92
CA LYS A 284 -13.73 -13.74 -17.18
C LYS A 284 -12.20 -13.70 -17.31
N THR A 285 -11.56 -12.77 -16.62
CA THR A 285 -10.12 -12.50 -16.75
C THR A 285 -9.35 -12.85 -15.49
N ASN A 286 -9.89 -12.61 -14.28
CA ASN A 286 -9.18 -12.85 -13.02
C ASN A 286 -9.26 -14.34 -12.65
N ILE A 287 -8.10 -14.94 -12.46
CA ILE A 287 -7.93 -16.39 -12.30
C ILE A 287 -7.45 -16.80 -10.93
N GLY A 288 -7.03 -15.84 -10.11
CA GLY A 288 -6.50 -16.08 -8.76
C GLY A 288 -6.00 -14.81 -8.11
N VAL A 289 -5.22 -14.97 -7.07
CA VAL A 289 -4.69 -13.86 -6.26
C VAL A 289 -3.22 -14.05 -5.92
N ARG A 290 -2.53 -12.93 -5.66
CA ARG A 290 -1.26 -12.87 -4.93
C ARG A 290 -1.49 -12.13 -3.63
N VAL A 291 -0.80 -12.54 -2.57
CA VAL A 291 -0.97 -12.03 -1.21
C VAL A 291 0.39 -11.62 -0.65
N TYR A 292 0.44 -10.45 -0.02
CA TYR A 292 1.68 -9.94 0.59
C TYR A 292 1.36 -9.12 1.85
N ARG A 293 2.37 -8.95 2.73
CA ARG A 293 2.25 -8.31 4.05
C ARG A 293 3.34 -7.29 4.25
N ILE A 294 3.06 -6.24 5.01
CA ILE A 294 4.10 -5.35 5.54
C ILE A 294 4.96 -6.13 6.54
N ILE A 295 6.29 -5.96 6.48
CA ILE A 295 7.21 -6.54 7.46
C ILE A 295 7.06 -5.79 8.78
N GLN A 296 6.91 -6.56 9.88
CA GLN A 296 6.80 -6.08 11.27
C GLN A 296 8.06 -5.33 11.71
#